data_b3d8c7965e2e402796cca490f339eeec
#
_entry.id   b3d8c7965e2e402796cca490f339eeec
#
_cell.length_a   1.000
_cell.length_b   1.000
_cell.length_c   1.000
_cell.angle_alpha   90.00
_cell.angle_beta   90.00
_cell.angle_gamma   90.00
#
_symmetry.space_group_name_H-M   'P 1'
#
loop_
_entity.id
_entity.type
_entity.pdbx_description
1 polymer ?
#
loop_
_entity_poly.entity_id
_entity_poly.type
_entity_poly.pdbx_seq_one_letter_code
_entity_poly.pdbx_strand_id
1 'polypeptide(L)'
;MPTTLTLHLPVWLYPGKAGWYFVTIPKKESAEIKARFGKQRVGWGSIPVTVTLNKTTWKTSIFPDSKSGGYLLPLKAVVRKKEGITEGDVITFSMKVSP
;
A
#
# COMPACT_ATOMS: atom_id res chain seq x y z
N MET A 1 16.70 7.74 -8.55
CA MET A 1 15.80 6.92 -9.36
C MET A 1 14.53 6.61 -8.60
N PRO A 2 13.37 6.75 -9.24
CA PRO A 2 12.13 6.32 -8.60
C PRO A 2 12.15 4.81 -8.42
N THR A 3 11.63 4.37 -7.29
CA THR A 3 11.52 2.94 -7.01
C THR A 3 10.09 2.51 -7.30
N THR A 4 9.94 1.60 -8.26
CA THR A 4 8.65 1.02 -8.58
C THR A 4 8.67 -0.46 -8.27
N LEU A 5 7.69 -0.90 -7.49
CA LEU A 5 7.53 -2.30 -7.10
C LEU A 5 6.26 -2.84 -7.74
N THR A 6 6.35 -4.06 -8.29
CA THR A 6 5.15 -4.77 -8.74
C THR A 6 4.86 -5.86 -7.73
N LEU A 7 3.66 -5.82 -7.16
CA LEU A 7 3.28 -6.69 -6.05
C LEU A 7 1.99 -7.43 -6.36
N HIS A 8 1.89 -8.65 -5.83
CA HIS A 8 0.73 -9.53 -6.00
C HIS A 8 0.33 -10.01 -4.61
N LEU A 9 -0.67 -9.37 -4.01
CA LEU A 9 -0.94 -9.49 -2.59
C LEU A 9 -2.44 -9.54 -2.29
N PRO A 10 -2.82 -10.21 -1.19
CA PRO A 10 -4.22 -10.28 -0.80
C PRO A 10 -4.70 -8.99 -0.15
N VAL A 11 -5.98 -8.72 -0.36
CA VAL A 11 -6.69 -7.60 0.26
C VAL A 11 -7.34 -8.12 1.55
N TRP A 12 -7.20 -7.37 2.64
CA TRP A 12 -7.84 -7.74 3.89
C TRP A 12 -8.61 -6.57 4.49
N LEU A 13 -9.64 -6.94 5.24
CA LEU A 13 -10.52 -5.98 5.89
C LEU A 13 -10.08 -5.79 7.34
N TYR A 14 -9.91 -4.54 7.75
CA TYR A 14 -9.48 -4.23 9.12
C TYR A 14 -10.60 -4.60 10.11
N PRO A 15 -10.31 -5.45 11.11
CA PRO A 15 -11.32 -5.85 12.08
C PRO A 15 -11.83 -4.66 12.88
N GLY A 16 -13.14 -4.57 13.05
CA GLY A 16 -13.78 -3.55 13.87
C GLY A 16 -13.93 -2.18 13.21
N LYS A 17 -13.46 -2.03 11.97
CA LYS A 17 -13.60 -0.78 11.24
C LYS A 17 -14.15 -1.06 9.85
N ALA A 18 -15.45 -0.94 9.72
CA ALA A 18 -16.12 -1.17 8.44
C ALA A 18 -15.55 -0.25 7.35
N GLY A 19 -15.28 -0.81 6.19
CA GLY A 19 -14.81 -0.05 5.06
C GLY A 19 -13.31 0.23 5.01
N TRP A 20 -12.53 -0.24 5.99
CA TRP A 20 -11.08 -0.07 5.99
C TRP A 20 -10.41 -1.31 5.43
N TYR A 21 -9.95 -1.19 4.18
CA TYR A 21 -9.30 -2.28 3.45
C TYR A 21 -7.84 -1.96 3.23
N PHE A 22 -7.00 -2.96 3.40
CA PHE A 22 -5.55 -2.80 3.30
C PHE A 22 -4.91 -3.92 2.50
N VAL A 23 -3.71 -3.65 2.04
CA VAL A 23 -2.75 -4.64 1.54
C VAL A 23 -1.51 -4.51 2.41
N THR A 24 -0.96 -5.62 2.88
CA THR A 24 0.27 -5.61 3.68
C THR A 24 1.46 -5.77 2.75
N ILE A 25 2.34 -4.77 2.73
CA ILE A 25 3.59 -4.85 1.97
C ILE A 25 4.54 -5.78 2.73
N PRO A 26 5.09 -6.83 2.10
CA PRO A 26 5.94 -7.79 2.81
C PRO A 26 7.16 -7.14 3.45
N LYS A 27 7.69 -7.79 4.48
CA LYS A 27 8.85 -7.28 5.22
C LYS A 27 10.04 -6.96 4.33
N LYS A 28 10.31 -7.81 3.36
CA LYS A 28 11.44 -7.63 2.45
C LYS A 28 11.34 -6.31 1.70
N GLU A 29 10.23 -6.08 1.01
CA GLU A 29 10.01 -4.86 0.27
C GLU A 29 9.89 -3.65 1.19
N SER A 30 9.27 -3.84 2.34
CA SER A 30 9.13 -2.78 3.34
C SER A 30 10.49 -2.34 3.87
N ALA A 31 11.40 -3.28 4.10
CA ALA A 31 12.75 -2.96 4.56
C ALA A 31 13.52 -2.15 3.52
N GLU A 32 13.37 -2.48 2.25
CA GLU A 32 13.99 -1.72 1.16
C GLU A 32 13.44 -0.30 1.09
N ILE A 33 12.13 -0.15 1.22
CA ILE A 33 11.48 1.15 1.20
C ILE A 33 11.97 1.99 2.38
N LYS A 34 12.01 1.41 3.57
CA LYS A 34 12.48 2.10 4.76
C LYS A 34 13.93 2.52 4.64
N ALA A 35 14.78 1.66 4.09
CA ALA A 35 16.21 1.96 3.93
C ALA A 35 16.43 3.11 2.97
N ARG A 36 15.65 3.18 1.88
CA ARG A 36 15.81 4.22 0.86
C ARG A 36 15.08 5.53 1.20
N PHE A 37 13.91 5.43 1.80
CA PHE A 37 13.01 6.58 1.95
C PHE A 37 12.62 6.89 3.39
N GLY A 38 13.09 6.13 4.35
CA GLY A 38 12.71 6.30 5.74
C GLY A 38 13.05 7.67 6.32
N LYS A 39 14.08 8.32 5.81
CA LYS A 39 14.47 9.67 6.24
C LYS A 39 13.57 10.75 5.67
N GLN A 40 12.79 10.42 4.65
CA GLN A 40 11.90 11.38 3.97
C GLN A 40 10.44 11.17 4.35
N ARG A 41 10.22 10.37 5.37
CA ARG A 41 8.87 10.08 5.86
C ARG A 41 8.22 11.32 6.45
N VAL A 42 6.90 11.37 6.39
CA VAL A 42 6.10 12.47 6.89
C VAL A 42 5.21 11.97 8.03
N GLY A 43 5.01 12.80 9.05
CA GLY A 43 4.11 12.50 10.17
C GLY A 43 4.48 11.21 10.89
N TRP A 44 3.58 10.23 10.91
CA TRP A 44 3.73 8.96 11.63
C TRP A 44 4.68 7.97 10.96
N GLY A 45 5.54 8.45 10.07
CA GLY A 45 6.41 7.58 9.30
C GLY A 45 5.78 7.12 7.99
N SER A 46 4.70 7.77 7.59
CA SER A 46 4.06 7.47 6.31
C SER A 46 4.96 7.89 5.15
N ILE A 47 4.84 7.17 4.04
CA ILE A 47 5.63 7.42 2.84
C ILE A 47 4.67 7.57 1.66
N PRO A 48 4.73 8.70 0.93
CA PRO A 48 3.85 8.89 -0.23
C PRO A 48 4.17 7.92 -1.35
N VAL A 49 3.11 7.41 -1.99
CA VAL A 49 3.25 6.47 -3.11
C VAL A 49 2.21 6.78 -4.18
N THR A 50 2.51 6.35 -5.40
CA THR A 50 1.56 6.35 -6.50
C THR A 50 1.32 4.89 -6.89
N VAL A 51 0.07 4.47 -6.87
CA VAL A 51 -0.30 3.08 -7.12
C VAL A 51 -1.06 2.99 -8.44
N THR A 52 -0.73 1.99 -9.24
CA THR A 52 -1.44 1.69 -10.49
C THR A 52 -1.94 0.26 -10.46
N LEU A 53 -3.25 0.11 -10.59
CA LEU A 53 -3.92 -1.18 -10.67
C LEU A 53 -4.75 -1.16 -11.96
N ASN A 54 -4.36 -1.98 -12.92
CA ASN A 54 -4.98 -1.96 -14.25
C ASN A 54 -4.91 -0.53 -14.83
N LYS A 55 -6.04 0.09 -15.11
CA LYS A 55 -6.10 1.45 -15.65
C LYS A 55 -6.31 2.52 -14.59
N THR A 56 -6.36 2.12 -13.32
CA THR A 56 -6.62 3.04 -12.22
C THR A 56 -5.32 3.42 -11.53
N THR A 57 -5.02 4.71 -11.48
CA THR A 57 -3.84 5.24 -10.81
C THR A 57 -4.29 6.23 -9.75
N TRP A 58 -3.72 6.11 -8.55
CA TRP A 58 -4.05 7.05 -7.48
C TRP A 58 -2.83 7.28 -6.59
N LYS A 59 -2.86 8.41 -5.88
CA LYS A 59 -1.83 8.78 -4.91
C LYS A 59 -2.35 8.53 -3.51
N THR A 60 -1.50 7.97 -2.67
CA THR A 60 -1.81 7.71 -1.27
C THR A 60 -0.51 7.65 -0.48
N SER A 61 -0.57 7.14 0.74
CA SER A 61 0.62 6.89 1.54
C SER A 61 0.55 5.51 2.15
N ILE A 62 1.71 4.90 2.33
CA ILE A 62 1.81 3.65 3.09
C ILE A 62 2.22 4.00 4.51
N PHE A 63 1.77 3.19 5.46
CA PHE A 63 1.98 3.43 6.89
C PHE A 63 2.71 2.27 7.54
N PRO A 64 3.66 2.53 8.46
CA PRO A 64 4.33 1.44 9.17
C PRO A 64 3.32 0.68 10.03
N ASP A 65 3.47 -0.64 10.06
CA ASP A 65 2.61 -1.53 10.85
C ASP A 65 3.48 -2.42 11.73
N SER A 66 3.37 -2.24 13.03
CA SER A 66 4.19 -2.99 13.98
C SER A 66 3.82 -4.48 14.01
N LYS A 67 2.58 -4.84 13.72
CA LYS A 67 2.15 -6.24 13.75
C LYS A 67 2.81 -7.07 12.68
N SER A 68 2.83 -6.55 11.45
CA SER A 68 3.44 -7.28 10.32
C SER A 68 4.92 -6.99 10.19
N GLY A 69 5.39 -5.90 10.77
CA GLY A 69 6.75 -5.43 10.59
C GLY A 69 7.00 -4.77 9.24
N GLY A 70 5.94 -4.50 8.48
CA GLY A 70 6.02 -3.88 7.17
C GLY A 70 5.20 -2.62 7.09
N TYR A 71 4.74 -2.29 5.88
CA TYR A 71 3.88 -1.15 5.63
C TYR A 71 2.50 -1.61 5.20
N LEU A 72 1.49 -0.80 5.50
CA LEU A 72 0.12 -1.03 5.03
C LEU A 72 -0.21 -0.05 3.92
N LEU A 73 -0.80 -0.56 2.84
CA LEU A 73 -1.32 0.25 1.75
C LEU A 73 -2.84 0.29 1.88
N PRO A 74 -3.43 1.47 2.14
CA PRO A 74 -4.88 1.57 2.21
C PRO A 74 -5.51 1.55 0.82
N LEU A 75 -6.67 0.93 0.70
CA LEU A 75 -7.44 0.89 -0.54
C LEU A 75 -8.70 1.72 -0.38
N LYS A 76 -8.75 2.86 -1.04
CA LYS A 76 -9.88 3.79 -0.96
C LYS A 76 -11.14 3.17 -1.55
N ALA A 77 -12.29 3.54 -1.00
CA ALA A 77 -13.58 3.02 -1.48
C ALA A 77 -13.80 3.24 -2.97
N VAL A 78 -13.41 4.41 -3.48
CA VAL A 78 -13.57 4.73 -4.90
C VAL A 78 -12.76 3.78 -5.79
N VAL A 79 -11.56 3.40 -5.36
CA VAL A 79 -10.72 2.45 -6.08
C VAL A 79 -11.32 1.05 -6.03
N ARG A 80 -11.75 0.61 -4.84
CA ARG A 80 -12.35 -0.71 -4.67
C ARG A 80 -13.59 -0.88 -5.52
N LYS A 81 -14.43 0.14 -5.55
CA LYS A 81 -15.65 0.12 -6.35
C LYS A 81 -15.34 0.07 -7.84
N LYS A 82 -14.41 0.88 -8.28
CA LYS A 82 -14.03 0.98 -9.70
C LYS A 82 -13.40 -0.32 -10.21
N GLU A 83 -12.59 -0.98 -9.39
CA GLU A 83 -11.87 -2.20 -9.77
C GLU A 83 -12.54 -3.49 -9.29
N GLY A 84 -13.67 -3.39 -8.63
CA GLY A 84 -14.40 -4.56 -8.14
C GLY A 84 -13.66 -5.35 -7.07
N ILE A 85 -12.94 -4.66 -6.19
CA ILE A 85 -12.10 -5.29 -5.17
C ILE A 85 -12.86 -5.54 -3.88
N THR A 86 -12.74 -6.74 -3.34
CA THR A 86 -13.32 -7.08 -2.05
C THR A 86 -12.30 -7.87 -1.21
N GLU A 87 -12.63 -8.11 0.04
CA GLU A 87 -11.79 -8.86 0.97
C GLU A 87 -11.46 -10.25 0.42
N GLY A 88 -10.20 -10.63 0.51
CA GLY A 88 -9.73 -11.92 0.04
C GLY A 88 -9.25 -11.93 -1.39
N ASP A 89 -9.56 -10.90 -2.16
CA ASP A 89 -9.05 -10.80 -3.52
C ASP A 89 -7.54 -10.63 -3.50
N VAL A 90 -6.86 -11.27 -4.44
CA VAL A 90 -5.43 -11.07 -4.64
C VAL A 90 -5.27 -10.12 -5.81
N ILE A 91 -4.65 -8.98 -5.56
CA ILE A 91 -4.49 -7.95 -6.59
C ILE A 91 -3.03 -7.81 -7.00
N THR A 92 -2.82 -7.54 -8.29
CA THR A 92 -1.50 -7.24 -8.84
C THR A 92 -1.46 -5.76 -9.17
N PHE A 93 -0.51 -5.05 -8.59
CA PHE A 93 -0.41 -3.60 -8.77
C PHE A 93 1.03 -3.16 -8.77
N SER A 94 1.29 -2.00 -9.36
CA SER A 94 2.59 -1.36 -9.25
C SER A 94 2.50 -0.20 -8.28
N MET A 95 3.54 -0.01 -7.50
CA MET A 95 3.61 1.05 -6.50
C MET A 95 4.92 1.79 -6.69
N LYS A 96 4.81 3.07 -7.01
CA LYS A 96 5.97 3.95 -7.16
C LYS A 96 6.10 4.76 -5.88
N VAL A 97 7.26 4.63 -5.22
CA VAL A 97 7.53 5.42 -4.01
C VAL A 97 8.01 6.79 -4.44
N SER A 98 7.30 7.82 -4.00
CA SER A 98 7.57 9.21 -4.39
C SER A 98 7.59 10.07 -3.12
N PRO A 99 8.74 10.11 -2.44
CA PRO A 99 8.84 10.94 -1.23
C PRO A 99 8.71 12.43 -1.57
#